data_323175584a71a01e1a512c854d649c9e
#
_entry.id   323175584a71a01e1a512c854d649c9e
#
_cell.length_a   1.000
_cell.length_b   1.000
_cell.length_c   1.000
_cell.angle_alpha   90.00
_cell.angle_beta   90.00
_cell.angle_gamma   90.00
#
_symmetry.space_group_name_H-M   'P 1'
#
loop_
_entity.id
_entity.type
_entity.pdbx_description
1 polymer ?
#
loop_
_entity_poly.entity_id
_entity_poly.type
_entity_poly.pdbx_seq_one_letter_code
_entity_poly.pdbx_strand_id
1 'polypeptide(L)'
;MGRVVVDVMPKPEILDPQGKAVAGALPRLGFGQFTSVRQGKRFELEVDGPVTPEVLAAAAEAAEQVLSNPVIEDVVRVADAEADAAATISSGNLA
;
A
#
# COMPACT_ATOMS: atom_id res chain seq x y z
N MET A 1 5.43 18.15 -11.46
CA MET A 1 4.41 17.11 -11.49
C MET A 1 4.36 16.40 -10.14
N GLY A 2 3.19 16.28 -9.57
CA GLY A 2 3.02 15.61 -8.29
C GLY A 2 2.57 14.17 -8.45
N ARG A 3 2.74 13.39 -7.39
CA ARG A 3 2.31 12.00 -7.35
C ARG A 3 1.77 11.68 -5.98
N VAL A 4 0.65 10.95 -5.96
CA VAL A 4 0.01 10.48 -4.74
C VAL A 4 0.11 8.97 -4.71
N VAL A 5 0.43 8.42 -3.56
CA VAL A 5 0.39 6.97 -3.36
C VAL A 5 -0.85 6.59 -2.56
N VAL A 6 -1.48 5.50 -2.97
CA VAL A 6 -2.64 4.94 -2.27
C VAL A 6 -2.33 3.49 -1.97
N ASP A 7 -2.38 3.12 -0.70
CA ASP A 7 -2.16 1.75 -0.26
C ASP A 7 -3.49 1.13 0.15
N VAL A 8 -3.75 -0.07 -0.36
CA VAL A 8 -4.98 -0.82 -0.13
C VAL A 8 -4.61 -2.20 0.40
N MET A 9 -5.24 -2.59 1.49
CA MET A 9 -5.02 -3.90 2.10
C MET A 9 -6.33 -4.67 2.20
N PRO A 10 -6.30 -6.01 2.11
CA PRO A 10 -7.49 -6.78 2.40
C PRO A 10 -7.88 -6.60 3.87
N LYS A 11 -9.17 -6.62 4.14
CA LYS A 11 -9.66 -6.56 5.52
C LYS A 11 -9.13 -7.73 6.32
N PRO A 12 -8.92 -7.57 7.65
CA PRO A 12 -8.31 -8.64 8.45
C PRO A 12 -9.03 -9.99 8.38
N GLU A 13 -10.33 -9.97 8.20
CA GLU A 13 -11.15 -11.19 8.16
C GLU A 13 -11.18 -11.85 6.79
N ILE A 14 -10.63 -11.19 5.77
CA ILE A 14 -10.65 -11.71 4.40
C ILE A 14 -9.45 -12.62 4.18
N LEU A 15 -9.69 -13.74 3.49
CA LEU A 15 -8.64 -14.68 3.12
C LEU A 15 -7.65 -14.01 2.17
N ASP A 16 -6.36 -14.16 2.47
CA ASP A 16 -5.26 -13.61 1.69
C ASP A 16 -4.36 -14.76 1.25
N PRO A 17 -4.70 -15.43 0.14
CA PRO A 17 -3.92 -16.60 -0.27
C PRO A 17 -2.49 -16.27 -0.66
N GLN A 18 -2.24 -15.08 -1.22
CA GLN A 18 -0.89 -14.69 -1.58
C GLN A 18 -0.04 -14.42 -0.34
N GLY A 19 -0.58 -13.74 0.64
CA GLY A 19 0.12 -13.52 1.91
C GLY A 19 0.42 -14.83 2.62
N LYS A 20 -0.52 -15.76 2.60
CA LYS A 20 -0.31 -17.09 3.19
C LYS A 20 0.78 -17.87 2.47
N ALA A 21 0.82 -17.81 1.15
CA ALA A 21 1.85 -18.49 0.37
C ALA A 21 3.24 -17.94 0.70
N VAL A 22 3.36 -16.62 0.80
CA VAL A 22 4.64 -16.00 1.17
C VAL A 22 5.02 -16.40 2.59
N ALA A 23 4.09 -16.35 3.53
CA ALA A 23 4.35 -16.73 4.91
C ALA A 23 4.83 -18.17 5.02
N GLY A 24 4.28 -19.07 4.20
CA GLY A 24 4.71 -20.47 4.18
C GLY A 24 6.09 -20.67 3.58
N ALA A 25 6.50 -19.81 2.65
CA ALA A 25 7.80 -19.92 2.01
C ALA A 25 8.95 -19.38 2.89
N LEU A 26 8.68 -18.36 3.70
CA LEU A 26 9.73 -17.67 4.45
C LEU A 26 10.53 -18.59 5.39
N PRO A 27 9.90 -19.45 6.20
CA PRO A 27 10.67 -20.34 7.07
C PRO A 27 11.60 -21.28 6.30
N ARG A 28 11.16 -21.74 5.13
CA ARG A 28 11.98 -22.64 4.33
C ARG A 28 13.22 -21.98 3.76
N LEU A 29 13.20 -20.66 3.70
CA LEU A 29 14.31 -19.87 3.16
C LEU A 29 15.15 -19.24 4.26
N GLY A 30 14.91 -19.58 5.52
CA GLY A 30 15.69 -19.07 6.62
C GLY A 30 15.11 -17.84 7.33
N PHE A 31 13.87 -17.50 7.05
CA PHE A 31 13.22 -16.31 7.61
C PHE A 31 12.07 -16.70 8.56
N GLY A 32 12.33 -17.66 9.42
CA GLY A 32 11.30 -18.19 10.33
C GLY A 32 10.81 -17.20 11.39
N GLN A 33 11.49 -16.07 11.58
CA GLN A 33 11.05 -15.05 12.51
C GLN A 33 9.76 -14.35 12.08
N PHE A 34 9.40 -14.45 10.79
CA PHE A 34 8.18 -13.83 10.28
C PHE A 34 7.06 -14.86 10.29
N THR A 35 6.07 -14.66 11.16
CA THR A 35 5.03 -15.64 11.42
C THR A 35 3.76 -15.41 10.60
N SER A 36 3.60 -14.24 10.02
CA SER A 36 2.46 -13.96 9.16
C SER A 36 2.84 -12.91 8.13
N VAL A 37 2.15 -12.95 7.00
CA VAL A 37 2.36 -11.97 5.92
C VAL A 37 0.99 -11.59 5.39
N ARG A 38 0.80 -10.31 5.15
CA ARG A 38 -0.38 -9.78 4.46
C ARG A 38 0.08 -9.06 3.22
N GLN A 39 -0.61 -9.28 2.12
CA GLN A 39 -0.28 -8.66 0.86
C GLN A 39 -1.41 -7.75 0.41
N GLY A 40 -1.06 -6.53 0.06
CA GLY A 40 -1.99 -5.57 -0.49
C GLY A 40 -1.47 -5.02 -1.81
N LYS A 41 -1.94 -3.85 -2.18
CA LYS A 41 -1.55 -3.22 -3.43
C LYS A 41 -1.35 -1.72 -3.22
N ARG A 42 -0.51 -1.15 -4.07
CA ARG A 42 -0.24 0.29 -4.08
C ARG A 42 -0.54 0.84 -5.46
N PHE A 43 -1.22 1.98 -5.48
CA PHE A 43 -1.44 2.76 -6.68
C PHE A 43 -0.62 4.04 -6.61
N GLU A 44 -0.10 4.46 -7.75
CA GLU A 44 0.58 5.75 -7.88
C GLU A 44 -0.23 6.59 -8.84
N LEU A 45 -0.71 7.74 -8.36
CA LEU A 45 -1.55 8.63 -9.14
C LEU A 45 -0.77 9.90 -9.44
N GLU A 46 -0.56 10.17 -10.71
CA GLU A 46 0.14 11.41 -11.12
C GLU A 46 -0.88 12.53 -11.27
N VAL A 47 -0.48 13.72 -10.85
CA VAL A 47 -1.28 14.92 -11.06
C VAL A 47 -0.43 15.98 -11.74
N ASP A 48 -1.09 16.82 -12.53
CA ASP A 48 -0.45 17.97 -13.15
C ASP A 48 -0.37 19.07 -12.11
N GLY A 49 0.86 19.40 -11.69
CA GLY A 49 1.09 20.37 -10.65
C GLY A 49 1.36 19.75 -9.29
N PRO A 50 1.33 20.55 -8.22
CA PRO A 50 1.67 20.07 -6.89
C PRO A 50 0.55 19.23 -6.27
N VAL A 51 0.93 18.43 -5.28
CA VAL A 51 -0.03 17.68 -4.47
C VAL A 51 -0.55 18.64 -3.39
N THR A 52 -1.81 18.98 -3.49
CA THR A 52 -2.49 19.88 -2.55
C THR A 52 -3.43 19.07 -1.66
N PRO A 53 -3.94 19.66 -0.56
CA PRO A 53 -4.96 19.00 0.24
C PRO A 53 -6.19 18.58 -0.57
N GLU A 54 -6.58 19.39 -1.56
CA GLU A 54 -7.69 19.04 -2.44
C GLU A 54 -7.39 17.84 -3.31
N VAL A 55 -6.15 17.73 -3.80
CA VAL A 55 -5.73 16.56 -4.58
C VAL A 55 -5.73 15.31 -3.69
N LEU A 56 -5.25 15.43 -2.46
CA LEU A 56 -5.26 14.28 -1.54
C LEU A 56 -6.69 13.85 -1.21
N ALA A 57 -7.60 14.79 -1.02
CA ALA A 57 -9.00 14.47 -0.77
C ALA A 57 -9.64 13.78 -1.97
N ALA A 58 -9.34 14.25 -3.18
CA ALA A 58 -9.83 13.62 -4.41
C ALA A 58 -9.26 12.21 -4.57
N ALA A 59 -8.00 12.02 -4.23
CA ALA A 59 -7.37 10.70 -4.30
C ALA A 59 -8.01 9.73 -3.30
N ALA A 60 -8.32 10.20 -2.10
CA ALA A 60 -8.99 9.37 -1.10
C ALA A 60 -10.38 8.94 -1.58
N GLU A 61 -11.12 9.85 -2.18
CA GLU A 61 -12.43 9.53 -2.73
C GLU A 61 -12.33 8.54 -3.89
N ALA A 62 -11.39 8.76 -4.80
CA ALA A 62 -11.15 7.83 -5.91
C ALA A 62 -10.74 6.45 -5.39
N ALA A 63 -9.94 6.40 -4.34
CA ALA A 63 -9.51 5.14 -3.75
C ALA A 63 -10.70 4.34 -3.25
N GLU A 64 -11.64 4.98 -2.57
CA GLU A 64 -12.84 4.32 -2.06
C GLU A 64 -13.77 3.86 -3.18
N GLN A 65 -13.89 4.64 -4.25
CA GLN A 65 -14.88 4.38 -5.29
C GLN A 65 -14.36 3.50 -6.41
N VAL A 66 -13.06 3.56 -6.72
CA VAL A 66 -12.52 2.95 -7.94
C VAL A 66 -11.35 2.01 -7.64
N LEU A 67 -10.45 2.38 -6.74
CA LEU A 67 -9.19 1.66 -6.55
C LEU A 67 -9.31 0.51 -5.56
N SER A 68 -10.36 0.47 -4.78
CA SER A 68 -10.57 -0.59 -3.80
C SER A 68 -11.97 -1.15 -3.91
N ASN A 69 -12.15 -2.35 -3.39
CA ASN A 69 -13.46 -2.93 -3.19
C ASN A 69 -13.77 -2.82 -1.69
N PRO A 70 -14.62 -1.87 -1.28
CA PRO A 70 -14.82 -1.62 0.15
C PRO A 70 -15.47 -2.76 0.92
N VAL A 71 -16.02 -3.75 0.21
CA VAL A 71 -16.56 -4.94 0.85
C VAL A 71 -15.45 -5.80 1.45
N ILE A 72 -14.31 -5.87 0.77
CA ILE A 72 -13.21 -6.78 1.15
C ILE A 72 -11.89 -6.07 1.39
N GLU A 73 -11.79 -4.78 1.12
CA GLU A 73 -10.53 -4.05 1.21
C GLU A 73 -10.68 -2.76 1.98
N ASP A 74 -9.59 -2.34 2.61
CA ASP A 74 -9.49 -1.04 3.28
C ASP A 74 -8.44 -0.20 2.58
N VAL A 75 -8.74 1.08 2.39
CA VAL A 75 -7.73 2.07 2.01
C VAL A 75 -7.01 2.47 3.29
N VAL A 76 -5.74 2.10 3.39
CA VAL A 76 -5.00 2.27 4.64
C VAL A 76 -4.07 3.48 4.62
N ARG A 77 -3.78 4.03 3.44
CA ARG A 77 -2.92 5.20 3.33
C ARG A 77 -3.18 5.93 2.03
N VAL A 78 -3.24 7.26 2.12
CA VAL A 78 -3.24 8.17 0.96
C VAL A 78 -2.23 9.25 1.30
N ALA A 79 -1.19 9.42 0.50
CA ALA A 79 -0.11 10.31 0.84
C ALA A 79 0.57 10.89 -0.39
N ASP A 80 1.19 12.05 -0.20
CA ASP A 80 2.11 12.62 -1.17
C ASP A 80 3.31 11.68 -1.31
N ALA A 81 3.65 11.32 -2.54
CA ALA A 81 4.72 10.37 -2.79
C ALA A 81 6.07 10.84 -2.27
N GLU A 82 6.34 12.15 -2.26
CA GLU A 82 7.60 12.66 -1.73
C GLU A 82 7.70 12.45 -0.23
N ALA A 83 6.61 12.69 0.50
CA ALA A 83 6.59 12.43 1.94
C ALA A 83 6.72 10.94 2.22
N ASP A 84 6.07 10.09 1.41
CA ASP A 84 6.16 8.65 1.54
C ASP A 84 7.57 8.15 1.26
N ALA A 85 8.21 8.67 0.22
CA ALA A 85 9.59 8.30 -0.12
C ALA A 85 10.57 8.66 1.00
N ALA A 86 10.39 9.82 1.62
CA ALA A 86 11.21 10.22 2.76
C ALA A 86 11.02 9.27 3.95
N ALA A 87 9.81 8.80 4.16
CA ALA A 87 9.52 7.88 5.26
C ALA A 87 10.08 6.48 5.02
N THR A 88 10.34 6.10 3.77
CA THR A 88 10.81 4.77 3.41
C THR A 88 12.28 4.71 3.03
N ILE A 89 13.04 5.70 3.41
CA ILE A 89 14.44 5.81 3.02
C ILE A 89 15.28 4.59 3.43
N SER A 90 14.94 3.98 4.55
CA SER A 90 15.70 2.83 5.05
C SER A 90 15.66 1.66 4.08
N SER A 91 14.58 1.46 3.34
CA SER A 91 14.51 0.35 2.41
C SER A 91 15.44 0.54 1.22
N GLY A 92 15.69 1.77 0.82
CA GLY A 92 16.65 2.05 -0.23
C GLY A 92 18.07 1.68 0.14
N ASN A 93 18.39 1.74 1.41
CA ASN A 93 19.74 1.47 1.89
C ASN A 93 20.06 0.00 1.97
N LEU A 94 19.08 -0.86 1.84
CA LEU A 94 19.29 -2.29 1.87
C LEU A 94 19.77 -2.84 0.53
N ALA A 95 19.65 -2.05 -0.47
CA ALA A 95 20.05 -2.49 -1.82
C ALA A 95 21.55 -2.58 -1.98
#